data_d83afc8bbfad8766a37d6abecd7a3fff
#
_entry.id   d83afc8bbfad8766a37d6abecd7a3fff
#
_cell.length_a   1.000
_cell.length_b   1.000
_cell.length_c   1.000
_cell.angle_alpha   90.00
_cell.angle_beta   90.00
_cell.angle_gamma   90.00
#
_symmetry.space_group_name_H-M   'P 1'
#
loop_
_entity.id
_entity.type
_entity.pdbx_description
1 polymer ?
#
loop_
_entity_poly.entity_id
_entity_poly.type
_entity_poly.pdbx_seq_one_letter_code
_entity_poly.pdbx_strand_id
1 'polypeptide(L)' 'MVVCMKVKELIEKLQDFDSEDMVVRDGYEGGVCEVIDISLKTVALNANQAWYYGDHEILSDEVSYKQYPDSARARVVYIT' A
#
# COMPACT_ATOMS: atom_id res chain seq x y z
N MET A 1 5.38 -7.25 17.08
CA MET A 1 4.51 -7.90 16.07
C MET A 1 3.94 -6.86 15.12
N VAL A 2 4.12 -7.07 13.85
CA VAL A 2 3.55 -6.17 12.84
C VAL A 2 2.14 -6.66 12.53
N VAL A 3 1.18 -5.75 12.61
CA VAL A 3 -0.21 -6.06 12.30
C VAL A 3 -0.57 -5.34 11.00
N CYS A 4 -0.86 -6.12 9.96
CA CYS A 4 -1.34 -5.56 8.71
C CYS A 4 -2.80 -5.13 8.86
N MET A 5 -3.13 -3.95 8.38
CA MET A 5 -4.51 -3.51 8.30
C MET A 5 -5.17 -4.15 7.08
N LYS A 6 -6.27 -4.84 7.30
CA LYS A 6 -7.06 -5.43 6.22
C LYS A 6 -8.19 -4.48 5.84
N VAL A 7 -8.76 -4.71 4.64
CA VAL A 7 -9.85 -3.87 4.14
C VAL A 7 -10.99 -3.76 5.15
N LYS A 8 -11.39 -4.87 5.77
CA LYS A 8 -12.48 -4.86 6.75
C LYS A 8 -12.17 -3.96 7.95
N GLU A 9 -10.93 -3.92 8.39
CA GLU A 9 -10.51 -3.09 9.52
C GLU A 9 -10.49 -1.61 9.13
N LEU A 10 -10.08 -1.31 7.91
CA LEU A 10 -10.12 0.06 7.39
C LEU A 10 -11.55 0.57 7.29
N ILE A 11 -12.48 -0.27 6.80
CA ILE A 11 -13.89 0.09 6.73
C ILE A 11 -14.43 0.44 8.11
N GLU A 12 -14.14 -0.39 9.11
CA GLU A 12 -14.58 -0.16 10.49
C GLU A 12 -14.05 1.18 11.03
N LYS A 13 -12.78 1.46 10.81
CA LYS A 13 -12.17 2.72 11.27
C LYS A 13 -12.79 3.94 10.57
N LEU A 14 -13.05 3.83 9.28
CA LEU A 14 -13.62 4.93 8.51
C LEU A 14 -15.05 5.26 8.92
N GLN A 15 -15.80 4.30 9.46
CA GLN A 15 -17.17 4.52 9.91
C GLN A 15 -17.28 5.52 11.08
N ASP A 16 -16.19 5.77 11.80
CA ASP A 16 -16.15 6.74 12.89
C ASP A 16 -16.05 8.20 12.41
N PHE A 17 -15.89 8.41 11.12
CA PHE A 17 -15.71 9.74 10.53
C PHE A 17 -16.87 10.10 9.61
N ASP A 18 -17.01 11.41 9.36
CA ASP A 18 -18.03 11.92 8.46
C ASP A 18 -17.72 11.43 7.03
N SER A 19 -18.75 10.95 6.32
CA SER A 19 -18.58 10.46 4.95
C SER A 19 -18.15 11.54 3.95
N GLU A 20 -18.31 12.80 4.30
CA GLU A 20 -17.91 13.93 3.46
C GLU A 20 -16.51 14.47 3.77
N ASP A 21 -15.83 13.92 4.77
CA ASP A 21 -14.46 14.33 5.09
C ASP A 21 -13.51 13.89 3.98
N MET A 22 -12.60 14.79 3.62
CA MET A 22 -11.57 14.48 2.62
C MET A 22 -10.58 13.46 3.15
N VAL A 23 -10.23 12.50 2.34
CA VAL A 23 -9.16 11.53 2.66
C VAL A 23 -7.86 11.99 2.02
N VAL A 24 -6.82 12.10 2.81
CA VAL A 24 -5.51 12.54 2.35
C VAL A 24 -4.45 11.49 2.66
N ARG A 25 -3.33 11.60 1.98
CA ARG A 25 -2.14 10.79 2.21
C ARG A 25 -0.94 11.69 2.35
N ASP A 26 0.15 11.15 2.87
CA ASP A 26 1.39 11.91 2.99
C ASP A 26 1.89 12.37 1.63
N GLY A 27 2.34 13.63 1.59
CA GLY A 27 3.04 14.16 0.44
C GLY A 27 4.48 13.65 0.38
N TYR A 28 5.17 13.92 -0.72
CA TYR A 28 6.55 13.48 -0.94
C TYR A 28 7.46 14.27 -0.02
N GLU A 29 7.82 14.99 0.46
CA GLU A 29 8.75 15.68 1.37
C GLU A 29 8.04 16.53 2.43
N GLY A 30 6.75 16.36 2.56
CA GLY A 30 5.96 17.10 3.55
C GLY A 30 4.58 17.42 3.04
N GLY A 31 3.75 17.97 3.90
CA GLY A 31 2.36 18.24 3.59
C GLY A 31 1.58 16.96 3.31
N VAL A 32 0.37 17.12 2.81
CA VAL A 32 -0.50 15.99 2.46
C VAL A 32 -1.09 16.22 1.07
N CYS A 33 -1.42 15.11 0.40
CA CYS A 33 -2.08 15.12 -0.91
C CYS A 33 -3.41 14.40 -0.83
N GLU A 34 -4.33 14.74 -1.72
CA GLU A 34 -5.59 14.02 -1.84
C GLU A 34 -5.34 12.59 -2.33
N VAL A 35 -6.17 11.67 -1.88
CA VAL A 35 -6.21 10.33 -2.45
C VAL A 35 -6.94 10.42 -3.79
N ILE A 36 -6.27 9.97 -4.86
CA ILE A 36 -6.78 10.05 -6.22
C ILE A 36 -7.44 8.75 -6.65
N ASP A 37 -6.86 7.61 -6.24
CA ASP A 37 -7.31 6.32 -6.72
C ASP A 37 -7.05 5.22 -5.69
N ILE A 38 -7.85 4.17 -5.78
CA ILE A 38 -7.68 2.96 -4.99
C ILE A 38 -7.74 1.79 -5.96
N SER A 39 -6.70 0.97 -5.99
CA SER A 39 -6.61 -0.11 -6.97
C SER A 39 -6.01 -1.37 -6.34
N LEU A 40 -6.18 -2.49 -7.03
CA LEU A 40 -5.56 -3.76 -6.65
C LEU A 40 -4.18 -3.85 -7.31
N LYS A 41 -3.20 -4.25 -6.53
CA LYS A 41 -1.84 -4.52 -7.02
C LYS A 41 -1.36 -5.84 -6.44
N THR A 42 -0.36 -6.42 -7.09
CA THR A 42 0.39 -7.56 -6.56
C THR A 42 1.75 -7.07 -6.09
N VAL A 43 2.17 -7.52 -4.92
CA VAL A 43 3.47 -7.15 -4.35
C VAL A 43 4.31 -8.38 -4.04
N ALA A 44 5.63 -8.20 -4.09
CA ALA A 44 6.57 -9.12 -3.50
C ALA A 44 6.75 -8.73 -2.03
N LEU A 45 6.45 -9.65 -1.13
CA LEU A 45 6.49 -9.37 0.31
C LEU A 45 7.92 -9.32 0.81
N ASN A 46 8.21 -8.31 1.62
CA ASN A 46 9.51 -8.13 2.29
C ASN A 46 10.69 -8.13 1.31
N ALA A 47 10.47 -7.59 0.11
CA ALA A 47 11.47 -7.59 -0.95
C ALA A 47 12.56 -6.53 -0.73
N ASN A 48 12.26 -5.48 0.00
CA ASN A 48 13.18 -4.37 0.23
C ASN A 48 13.67 -4.35 1.67
N GLN A 49 14.97 -4.27 1.86
CA GLN A 49 15.59 -4.28 3.19
C GLN A 49 16.11 -2.92 3.63
N ALA A 50 16.27 -1.99 2.71
CA ALA A 50 16.72 -0.65 3.05
C ALA A 50 15.63 0.10 3.83
N TRP A 51 16.00 0.75 4.92
CA TRP A 51 15.03 1.41 5.81
C TRP A 51 14.26 2.54 5.13
N TYR A 52 14.81 3.12 4.06
CA TYR A 52 14.17 4.23 3.33
C TYR A 52 13.26 3.76 2.20
N TYR A 53 13.16 2.45 1.95
CA TYR A 53 12.18 1.87 1.03
C TYR A 53 11.06 1.22 1.81
N GLY A 54 9.87 1.21 1.23
CA GLY A 54 8.80 0.37 1.77
C GLY A 54 9.20 -1.09 1.71
N ASP A 55 8.70 -1.90 2.63
CA ASP A 55 9.10 -3.30 2.77
C ASP A 55 8.75 -4.14 1.54
N HIS A 56 7.67 -3.81 0.86
CA HIS A 56 7.12 -4.62 -0.23
C HIS A 56 7.29 -3.89 -1.55
N GLU A 57 7.47 -4.66 -2.62
CA GLU A 57 7.68 -4.09 -3.96
C GLU A 57 6.51 -4.41 -4.87
N ILE A 58 6.01 -3.39 -5.58
CA ILE A 58 4.91 -3.57 -6.54
C ILE A 58 5.44 -4.32 -7.77
N LEU A 59 4.72 -5.37 -8.16
CA LEU A 59 5.04 -6.16 -9.35
C LEU A 59 4.07 -5.76 -10.46
N SER A 60 4.54 -4.96 -11.41
CA SER A 60 3.68 -4.39 -12.45
C SER A 60 3.90 -4.97 -13.85
N ASP A 61 5.03 -5.65 -14.08
CA ASP A 61 5.37 -6.21 -15.39
C ASP A 61 6.24 -7.46 -15.24
N GLU A 62 6.55 -8.11 -16.38
CA GLU A 62 7.38 -9.32 -16.37
C GLU A 62 8.75 -9.08 -15.75
N VAL A 63 9.32 -7.92 -15.95
CA VAL A 63 10.67 -7.61 -15.42
C VAL A 63 10.64 -7.60 -13.91
N SER A 64 9.67 -6.93 -13.31
CA SER A 64 9.54 -6.88 -11.86
C SER A 64 9.23 -8.26 -11.26
N TYR A 65 8.41 -9.07 -11.94
CA TYR A 65 8.17 -10.45 -11.51
C TYR A 65 9.43 -11.29 -11.53
N LYS A 66 10.31 -11.09 -12.52
CA LYS A 66 11.56 -11.84 -12.64
C LYS A 66 12.61 -11.42 -11.63
N GLN A 67 12.58 -10.16 -11.18
CA GLN A 67 13.52 -9.67 -10.18
C GLN A 67 13.31 -10.30 -8.80
N TYR A 68 12.11 -10.76 -8.51
CA TYR A 68 11.76 -11.30 -7.20
C TYR A 68 11.13 -12.70 -7.33
N PRO A 69 11.86 -13.66 -7.92
CA PRO A 69 11.28 -14.97 -8.21
C PRO A 69 10.95 -15.79 -6.97
N ASP A 70 11.70 -15.59 -5.89
CA ASP A 70 11.58 -16.38 -4.67
C ASP A 70 10.80 -15.68 -3.57
N SER A 71 10.36 -14.44 -3.80
CA SER A 71 9.58 -13.71 -2.80
C SER A 71 8.14 -14.19 -2.75
N ALA A 72 7.61 -14.31 -1.56
CA ALA A 72 6.18 -14.52 -1.39
C ALA A 72 5.42 -13.33 -1.97
N ARG A 73 4.26 -13.58 -2.54
CA ARG A 73 3.44 -12.55 -3.19
C ARG A 73 2.10 -12.41 -2.52
N ALA A 74 1.53 -11.22 -2.57
CA ALA A 74 0.20 -10.97 -2.04
C ALA A 74 -0.52 -9.95 -2.91
N ARG A 75 -1.84 -10.06 -2.94
CA ARG A 75 -2.72 -9.06 -3.53
C ARG A 75 -3.00 -8.00 -2.46
N VAL A 76 -2.84 -6.75 -2.83
CA VAL A 76 -3.01 -5.63 -1.89
C VAL A 76 -3.91 -4.56 -2.48
N VAL A 77 -4.52 -3.77 -1.60
CA VAL A 77 -5.22 -2.54 -1.96
C VAL A 77 -4.19 -1.41 -1.90
N TYR A 78 -4.01 -0.74 -3.03
CA TYR A 78 -3.04 0.34 -3.19
C TYR A 78 -3.77 1.68 -3.23
N ILE A 79 -3.41 2.56 -2.30
CA ILE A 79 -4.01 3.90 -2.18
C ILE A 79 -3.01 4.92 -2.71
N THR A 80 -3.43 5.73 -3.66
CA THR A 80 -2.54 6.72 -4.30
C THR A 80 -3.22 8.05 -4.57
#